data_92731ab6949af47c80c7e2f7dca069cf
#
_entry.id   92731ab6949af47c80c7e2f7dca069cf
#
_cell.length_a   1.000
_cell.length_b   1.000
_cell.length_c   1.000
_cell.angle_alpha   90.00
_cell.angle_beta   90.00
_cell.angle_gamma   90.00
#
_symmetry.space_group_name_H-M   'P 1'
#
loop_
_entity.id
_entity.type
_entity.pdbx_description
1 polymer ?
#
loop_
_entity_poly.entity_id
_entity_poly.type
_entity_poly.pdbx_seq_one_letter_code
_entity_poly.pdbx_strand_id
1 'polypeptide(L)'
;MIVVTLVASLLVALTVIPVLAARLLDRPQSRTTRLERGLGAVGTGTDRLGDFTARLVRSALRQRWLTLVLMVLFLAGTMRIVPPLIGNELMPPMDTGIATISLETPAHFSLKRVESVLDRVETDIESTPGVRRVSSVVGSEPGRISFGSGGATAQSATITVYLVDRTQREADIWTIMDRWRATLDRLPGIKGFTVSEFGATPISTTKAPLDIIISGPDAAVLDDLGKRALTELQGMPGVLDMRRSWLRDKPERAVTVNRESAQRLGLSAADTGRALAAAVDGLPAGDLRLEGFLDIPIRVAYADAAVDRVGGTGGVYLPTAEGPVPLRAVADVSTRWTMPAITREDLKQTLDITAVNRDHTVADVAAEARKRLDKVDVPAGYTIEVGGTVNDLQANQGRMRAALLPGFGMLALLLFALLAR
;
A
#
# COMPACT_ATOMS: atom_id res chain seq x y z
N MET A 1 3.47 5.31 28.08
CA MET A 1 4.93 5.51 28.02
C MET A 1 5.31 6.99 28.09
N ILE A 2 4.95 7.86 27.12
CA ILE A 2 5.36 9.28 27.06
C ILE A 2 5.07 10.05 28.35
N VAL A 3 3.86 9.95 28.90
CA VAL A 3 3.48 10.66 30.15
C VAL A 3 4.36 10.22 31.33
N VAL A 4 4.61 8.93 31.48
CA VAL A 4 5.46 8.39 32.56
C VAL A 4 6.91 8.92 32.44
N THR A 5 7.43 8.96 31.21
CA THR A 5 8.77 9.48 30.93
C THR A 5 8.87 10.98 31.24
N LEU A 6 7.86 11.76 30.88
CA LEU A 6 7.81 13.20 31.19
C LEU A 6 7.71 13.47 32.67
N VAL A 7 6.88 12.74 33.41
CA VAL A 7 6.77 12.86 34.88
C VAL A 7 8.08 12.46 35.54
N ALA A 8 8.70 11.37 35.14
CA ALA A 8 10.00 10.94 35.67
C ALA A 8 11.10 11.99 35.39
N SER A 9 11.13 12.54 34.17
CA SER A 9 12.07 13.60 33.78
C SER A 9 11.86 14.88 34.64
N LEU A 10 10.60 15.25 34.85
CA LEU A 10 10.26 16.40 35.72
C LEU A 10 10.71 16.19 37.18
N LEU A 11 10.49 15.00 37.74
CA LEU A 11 10.94 14.66 39.10
C LEU A 11 12.46 14.71 39.21
N VAL A 12 13.20 14.17 38.24
CA VAL A 12 14.66 14.25 38.20
C VAL A 12 15.14 15.71 38.11
N ALA A 13 14.51 16.51 37.25
CA ALA A 13 14.86 17.93 37.09
C ALA A 13 14.62 18.76 38.36
N LEU A 14 13.54 18.48 39.09
CA LEU A 14 13.20 19.24 40.31
C LEU A 14 13.89 18.73 41.58
N THR A 15 14.36 17.48 41.61
CA THR A 15 14.96 16.89 42.79
C THR A 15 16.48 16.64 42.63
N VAL A 16 16.87 15.85 41.67
CA VAL A 16 18.25 15.39 41.49
C VAL A 16 19.18 16.51 41.04
N ILE A 17 18.75 17.34 40.08
CA ILE A 17 19.58 18.41 39.54
C ILE A 17 19.90 19.48 40.59
N PRO A 18 18.94 20.03 41.35
CA PRO A 18 19.27 21.02 42.41
C PRO A 18 20.14 20.45 43.51
N VAL A 19 19.90 19.20 43.94
CA VAL A 19 20.72 18.55 44.98
C VAL A 19 22.16 18.30 44.51
N LEU A 20 22.32 17.84 43.26
CA LEU A 20 23.65 17.69 42.66
C LEU A 20 24.37 19.04 42.48
N ALA A 21 23.65 20.05 41.99
CA ALA A 21 24.19 21.40 41.85
C ALA A 21 24.67 21.99 43.20
N ALA A 22 23.85 21.88 44.25
CA ALA A 22 24.22 22.32 45.59
C ALA A 22 25.47 21.59 46.10
N ARG A 23 25.56 20.25 45.93
CA ARG A 23 26.71 19.48 46.42
C ARG A 23 28.00 19.66 45.59
N LEU A 24 27.91 19.91 44.30
CA LEU A 24 29.07 20.06 43.41
C LEU A 24 29.61 21.49 43.40
N LEU A 25 28.70 22.49 43.51
CA LEU A 25 29.08 23.92 43.48
C LEU A 25 29.48 24.48 44.85
N ASP A 26 29.11 23.84 45.97
CA ASP A 26 29.37 24.29 47.33
C ASP A 26 30.78 23.91 47.87
N ARG A 27 31.69 23.42 47.01
CA ARG A 27 33.06 23.14 47.38
C ARG A 27 33.90 24.42 47.35
N PRO A 28 34.53 24.81 48.47
CA PRO A 28 35.38 25.98 48.49
C PRO A 28 36.56 25.79 47.53
N GLN A 29 36.73 26.74 46.63
CA GLN A 29 37.82 26.78 45.63
C GLN A 29 39.17 26.90 46.31
N SER A 30 39.89 25.80 46.49
CA SER A 30 41.30 25.82 46.76
C SER A 30 42.03 24.85 45.83
N ARG A 31 42.65 25.41 44.86
CA ARG A 31 43.79 25.01 43.98
C ARG A 31 43.46 25.12 42.49
N THR A 32 44.13 26.05 41.86
CA THR A 32 44.08 26.34 40.43
C THR A 32 44.71 25.20 39.61
N THR A 33 43.90 24.30 39.11
CA THR A 33 44.33 23.26 38.17
C THR A 33 44.12 23.73 36.70
N ARG A 34 44.93 23.27 35.75
CA ARG A 34 44.80 23.63 34.33
C ARG A 34 43.37 23.40 33.75
N LEU A 35 42.63 22.51 34.38
CA LEU A 35 41.21 22.25 34.03
C LEU A 35 40.29 23.45 34.36
N GLU A 36 40.61 24.20 35.46
CA GLU A 36 39.81 25.36 35.89
C GLU A 36 40.00 26.58 34.98
N ARG A 37 41.14 26.71 34.33
CA ARG A 37 41.32 27.76 33.29
C ARG A 37 40.48 27.51 32.06
N GLY A 38 40.26 26.26 31.65
CA GLY A 38 39.35 25.87 30.58
C GLY A 38 37.88 26.07 30.95
N LEU A 39 37.53 25.71 32.21
CA LEU A 39 36.17 25.91 32.75
C LEU A 39 35.89 27.40 33.03
N GLY A 40 36.87 28.21 33.36
CA GLY A 40 36.73 29.67 33.49
C GLY A 40 36.41 30.37 32.18
N ALA A 41 36.94 29.90 31.04
CA ALA A 41 36.56 30.40 29.72
C ALA A 41 35.12 30.06 29.36
N VAL A 42 34.64 28.88 29.76
CA VAL A 42 33.23 28.49 29.63
C VAL A 42 32.35 29.33 30.57
N GLY A 43 32.82 29.59 31.82
CA GLY A 43 32.13 30.45 32.79
C GLY A 43 31.93 31.88 32.28
N THR A 44 32.98 32.51 31.73
CA THR A 44 32.83 33.85 31.11
C THR A 44 31.95 33.87 29.87
N GLY A 45 31.87 32.78 29.14
CA GLY A 45 30.94 32.58 28.03
C GLY A 45 29.48 32.49 28.53
N THR A 46 29.24 31.70 29.57
CA THR A 46 27.92 31.56 30.21
C THR A 46 27.46 32.85 30.89
N ASP A 47 28.35 33.62 31.52
CA ASP A 47 28.02 34.93 32.10
C ASP A 47 27.60 35.94 31.02
N ARG A 48 28.35 36.01 29.91
CA ARG A 48 27.96 36.87 28.77
C ARG A 48 26.62 36.47 28.15
N LEU A 49 26.36 35.17 28.04
CA LEU A 49 25.09 34.65 27.57
C LEU A 49 23.97 34.95 28.57
N GLY A 50 24.26 34.84 29.89
CA GLY A 50 23.37 35.23 30.96
C GLY A 50 23.00 36.72 30.94
N ASP A 51 23.99 37.60 30.75
CA ASP A 51 23.78 39.04 30.62
C ASP A 51 23.03 39.43 29.35
N PHE A 52 23.28 38.72 28.27
CA PHE A 52 22.53 38.88 26.98
C PHE A 52 21.09 38.47 27.18
N THR A 53 20.82 37.29 27.72
CA THR A 53 19.45 36.81 27.97
C THR A 53 18.71 37.68 28.95
N ALA A 54 19.38 38.14 30.04
CA ALA A 54 18.78 39.07 31.00
C ALA A 54 18.41 40.43 30.39
N ARG A 55 19.23 40.94 29.46
CA ARG A 55 18.91 42.16 28.71
C ARG A 55 17.73 41.96 27.75
N LEU A 56 17.72 40.83 27.06
CA LEU A 56 16.65 40.46 26.12
C LEU A 56 15.32 40.30 26.85
N VAL A 57 15.30 39.59 27.97
CA VAL A 57 14.10 39.41 28.81
C VAL A 57 13.61 40.77 29.37
N ARG A 58 14.51 41.62 29.90
CA ARG A 58 14.13 42.97 30.39
C ARG A 58 13.53 43.83 29.27
N SER A 59 14.10 43.79 28.08
CA SER A 59 13.54 44.51 26.89
C SER A 59 12.16 43.97 26.50
N ALA A 60 12.03 42.62 26.46
CA ALA A 60 10.75 41.98 26.14
C ALA A 60 9.65 42.31 27.16
N LEU A 61 9.96 42.31 28.44
CA LEU A 61 9.03 42.68 29.53
C LEU A 61 8.66 44.16 29.50
N ARG A 62 9.63 45.02 29.15
CA ARG A 62 9.39 46.48 29.04
C ARG A 62 8.44 46.81 27.86
N GLN A 63 8.54 46.05 26.78
CA GLN A 63 7.71 46.21 25.59
C GLN A 63 6.79 45.00 25.39
N ARG A 64 6.10 44.58 26.46
CA ARG A 64 5.31 43.34 26.49
C ARG A 64 4.34 43.16 25.32
N TRP A 65 3.64 44.23 24.91
CA TRP A 65 2.71 44.20 23.80
C TRP A 65 3.40 43.98 22.45
N LEU A 66 4.53 44.71 22.23
CA LEU A 66 5.32 44.53 21.00
C LEU A 66 5.90 43.14 20.91
N THR A 67 6.38 42.58 22.01
CA THR A 67 6.90 41.20 22.09
C THR A 67 5.81 40.20 21.78
N LEU A 68 4.60 40.36 22.31
CA LEU A 68 3.45 39.50 21.98
C LEU A 68 3.08 39.56 20.51
N VAL A 69 2.99 40.79 19.93
CA VAL A 69 2.70 40.96 18.51
C VAL A 69 3.77 40.29 17.63
N LEU A 70 5.06 40.49 17.94
CA LEU A 70 6.15 39.85 17.21
C LEU A 70 6.12 38.32 17.33
N MET A 71 5.80 37.82 18.51
CA MET A 71 5.68 36.38 18.74
C MET A 71 4.51 35.76 17.94
N VAL A 72 3.37 36.42 17.91
CA VAL A 72 2.22 36.01 17.10
C VAL A 72 2.53 36.10 15.60
N LEU A 73 3.18 37.16 15.15
CA LEU A 73 3.60 37.33 13.74
C LEU A 73 4.64 36.26 13.36
N PHE A 74 5.60 35.97 14.22
CA PHE A 74 6.59 34.92 14.02
C PHE A 74 5.92 33.54 13.92
N LEU A 75 5.00 33.23 14.83
CA LEU A 75 4.25 31.98 14.83
C LEU A 75 3.38 31.87 13.57
N ALA A 76 2.65 32.93 13.19
CA ALA A 76 1.84 32.96 11.99
C ALA A 76 2.69 32.83 10.72
N GLY A 77 3.84 33.50 10.67
CA GLY A 77 4.83 33.38 9.60
C GLY A 77 5.37 31.96 9.48
N THR A 78 5.76 31.36 10.61
CA THR A 78 6.23 29.98 10.66
C THR A 78 5.16 29.02 10.19
N MET A 79 3.93 29.16 10.67
CA MET A 79 2.80 28.32 10.24
C MET A 79 2.41 28.51 8.76
N ARG A 80 2.74 29.65 8.16
CA ARG A 80 2.47 29.92 6.75
C ARG A 80 3.57 29.42 5.81
N ILE A 81 4.82 29.48 6.27
CA ILE A 81 6.01 29.20 5.43
C ILE A 81 6.49 27.76 5.58
N VAL A 82 6.55 27.25 6.81
CA VAL A 82 7.19 25.95 7.08
C VAL A 82 6.39 24.73 6.58
N PRO A 83 5.06 24.64 6.76
CA PRO A 83 4.31 23.46 6.31
C PRO A 83 4.42 23.18 4.81
N PRO A 84 4.33 24.16 3.90
CA PRO A 84 4.51 23.90 2.47
C PRO A 84 5.95 23.49 2.09
N LEU A 85 6.96 23.80 2.91
CA LEU A 85 8.35 23.42 2.66
C LEU A 85 8.69 21.99 3.12
N ILE A 86 8.00 21.50 4.15
CA ILE A 86 8.28 20.17 4.73
C ILE A 86 7.50 19.08 4.00
N GLY A 87 6.41 19.45 3.29
CA GLY A 87 5.47 18.47 2.71
C GLY A 87 4.60 17.80 3.78
N ASN A 88 3.59 17.07 3.34
CA ASN A 88 2.66 16.37 4.21
C ASN A 88 2.69 14.87 3.89
N GLU A 89 3.38 14.10 4.72
CA GLU A 89 3.39 12.65 4.67
C GLU A 89 3.05 12.05 6.04
N LEU A 90 2.37 10.92 6.06
CA LEU A 90 2.05 10.21 7.29
C LEU A 90 3.31 9.59 7.90
N MET A 91 4.09 8.94 7.04
CA MET A 91 5.41 8.40 7.35
C MET A 91 6.31 8.61 6.14
N PRO A 92 7.53 9.14 6.32
CA PRO A 92 8.48 9.26 5.24
C PRO A 92 8.92 7.86 4.76
N PRO A 93 9.25 7.71 3.46
CA PRO A 93 9.83 6.48 2.95
C PRO A 93 11.08 6.09 3.76
N MET A 94 11.16 4.83 4.18
CA MET A 94 12.25 4.33 5.01
C MET A 94 12.90 3.11 4.36
N ASP A 95 14.22 3.07 4.37
CA ASP A 95 14.96 1.90 3.95
C ASP A 95 14.98 0.83 5.06
N THR A 96 13.93 0.00 5.06
CA THR A 96 13.75 -1.10 6.03
C THR A 96 14.47 -2.39 5.62
N GLY A 97 15.03 -2.44 4.40
CA GLY A 97 15.62 -3.66 3.85
C GLY A 97 14.59 -4.69 3.40
N ILE A 98 13.30 -4.33 3.33
CA ILE A 98 12.24 -5.21 2.83
C ILE A 98 11.52 -4.51 1.69
N ALA A 99 11.45 -5.18 0.53
CA ALA A 99 10.68 -4.71 -0.62
C ALA A 99 9.63 -5.74 -1.02
N THR A 100 8.54 -5.25 -1.58
CA THR A 100 7.46 -6.06 -2.12
C THR A 100 7.27 -5.76 -3.59
N ILE A 101 7.23 -6.80 -4.42
CA ILE A 101 6.92 -6.72 -5.84
C ILE A 101 5.60 -7.42 -6.05
N SER A 102 4.59 -6.69 -6.49
CA SER A 102 3.33 -7.25 -6.95
C SER A 102 3.39 -7.39 -8.47
N LEU A 103 3.23 -8.59 -8.96
CA LEU A 103 3.34 -8.94 -10.37
C LEU A 103 1.99 -9.42 -10.91
N GLU A 104 1.62 -8.99 -12.09
CA GLU A 104 0.45 -9.47 -12.83
C GLU A 104 0.87 -9.98 -14.20
N THR A 105 0.47 -11.21 -14.52
CA THR A 105 0.68 -11.82 -15.82
C THR A 105 -0.60 -11.78 -16.66
N PRO A 106 -0.54 -11.97 -17.99
CA PRO A 106 -1.73 -12.02 -18.83
C PRO A 106 -2.79 -13.02 -18.33
N ALA A 107 -4.04 -12.60 -18.35
CA ALA A 107 -5.16 -13.36 -17.78
C ALA A 107 -5.40 -14.75 -18.43
N HIS A 108 -4.84 -14.99 -19.60
CA HIS A 108 -4.90 -16.29 -20.31
C HIS A 108 -3.76 -17.25 -19.97
N PHE A 109 -2.81 -16.84 -19.11
CA PHE A 109 -1.71 -17.73 -18.71
C PHE A 109 -2.20 -18.83 -17.77
N SER A 110 -1.74 -20.05 -18.03
CA SER A 110 -1.89 -21.18 -17.09
C SER A 110 -0.93 -20.98 -15.91
N LEU A 111 -1.22 -21.62 -14.78
CA LEU A 111 -0.37 -21.58 -13.58
C LEU A 111 1.09 -21.93 -13.92
N LYS A 112 1.30 -23.01 -14.70
CA LYS A 112 2.64 -23.43 -15.15
C LYS A 112 3.38 -22.34 -15.93
N ARG A 113 2.64 -21.54 -16.72
CA ARG A 113 3.22 -20.40 -17.45
C ARG A 113 3.57 -19.25 -16.52
N VAL A 114 2.71 -18.98 -15.54
CA VAL A 114 2.98 -17.98 -14.48
C VAL A 114 4.22 -18.36 -13.69
N GLU A 115 4.32 -19.61 -13.23
CA GLU A 115 5.51 -20.15 -12.55
C GLU A 115 6.78 -19.93 -13.39
N SER A 116 6.75 -20.25 -14.69
CA SER A 116 7.91 -20.07 -15.57
C SER A 116 8.32 -18.59 -15.77
N VAL A 117 7.41 -17.63 -15.60
CA VAL A 117 7.73 -16.20 -15.59
C VAL A 117 8.34 -15.83 -14.23
N LEU A 118 7.74 -16.33 -13.16
CA LEU A 118 8.17 -16.07 -11.79
C LEU A 118 9.60 -16.57 -11.54
N ASP A 119 9.93 -17.80 -11.96
CA ASP A 119 11.28 -18.36 -11.84
C ASP A 119 12.36 -17.45 -12.44
N ARG A 120 12.06 -16.82 -13.59
CA ARG A 120 12.99 -15.87 -14.23
C ARG A 120 13.12 -14.58 -13.44
N VAL A 121 11.99 -14.08 -12.91
CA VAL A 121 11.98 -12.87 -12.07
C VAL A 121 12.74 -13.13 -10.77
N GLU A 122 12.51 -14.27 -10.11
CA GLU A 122 13.22 -14.66 -8.90
C GLU A 122 14.72 -14.80 -9.13
N THR A 123 15.13 -15.46 -10.21
CA THR A 123 16.54 -15.61 -10.57
C THR A 123 17.23 -14.26 -10.73
N ASP A 124 16.57 -13.30 -11.37
CA ASP A 124 17.12 -11.95 -11.55
C ASP A 124 17.22 -11.18 -10.23
N ILE A 125 16.16 -11.26 -9.40
CA ILE A 125 16.13 -10.64 -8.08
C ILE A 125 17.21 -11.23 -7.17
N GLU A 126 17.35 -12.56 -7.11
CA GLU A 126 18.35 -13.26 -6.29
C GLU A 126 19.78 -12.94 -6.72
N SER A 127 19.99 -12.66 -8.01
CA SER A 127 21.29 -12.24 -8.53
C SER A 127 21.70 -10.82 -8.10
N THR A 128 20.77 -10.04 -7.55
CA THR A 128 21.03 -8.65 -7.15
C THR A 128 21.86 -8.59 -5.86
N PRO A 129 23.01 -7.88 -5.86
CA PRO A 129 23.83 -7.74 -4.66
C PRO A 129 23.04 -7.15 -3.49
N GLY A 130 23.16 -7.80 -2.32
CA GLY A 130 22.46 -7.40 -1.11
C GLY A 130 21.11 -8.07 -0.88
N VAL A 131 20.63 -8.91 -1.81
CA VAL A 131 19.46 -9.76 -1.58
C VAL A 131 19.87 -10.93 -0.67
N ARG A 132 19.11 -11.10 0.41
CA ARG A 132 19.31 -12.16 1.41
C ARG A 132 18.34 -13.32 1.22
N ARG A 133 17.10 -13.02 0.92
CA ARG A 133 16.03 -14.01 0.77
C ARG A 133 14.90 -13.45 -0.08
N VAL A 134 14.34 -14.31 -0.91
CA VAL A 134 13.14 -14.06 -1.70
C VAL A 134 12.04 -15.02 -1.22
N SER A 135 10.82 -14.55 -1.18
CA SER A 135 9.63 -15.35 -0.85
C SER A 135 8.49 -14.93 -1.77
N SER A 136 7.98 -15.86 -2.54
CA SER A 136 6.94 -15.62 -3.52
C SER A 136 5.66 -16.36 -3.20
N VAL A 137 4.53 -15.72 -3.48
CA VAL A 137 3.20 -16.30 -3.36
C VAL A 137 2.46 -16.06 -4.67
N VAL A 138 1.97 -17.11 -5.30
CA VAL A 138 1.15 -17.04 -6.52
C VAL A 138 -0.31 -17.27 -6.18
N GLY A 139 -1.16 -16.36 -6.62
CA GLY A 139 -2.58 -16.42 -6.34
C GLY A 139 -2.94 -16.24 -4.87
N SER A 140 -4.00 -16.88 -4.43
CA SER A 140 -4.42 -16.91 -3.02
C SER A 140 -5.04 -18.27 -2.68
N GLU A 141 -4.89 -18.68 -1.44
CA GLU A 141 -5.60 -19.84 -0.90
C GLU A 141 -7.09 -19.49 -0.69
N PRO A 142 -8.01 -20.44 -0.97
CA PRO A 142 -9.42 -20.25 -0.66
C PRO A 142 -9.64 -19.96 0.83
N GLY A 143 -10.45 -18.94 1.13
CA GLY A 143 -10.76 -18.55 2.50
C GLY A 143 -9.73 -17.64 3.19
N ARG A 144 -8.63 -17.32 2.54
CA ARG A 144 -7.65 -16.35 3.06
C ARG A 144 -8.12 -14.93 2.80
N ILE A 145 -8.12 -14.10 3.83
CA ILE A 145 -8.40 -12.66 3.68
C ILE A 145 -7.17 -12.01 3.00
N SER A 146 -7.38 -11.46 1.80
CA SER A 146 -6.38 -10.66 1.10
C SER A 146 -6.60 -9.19 1.42
N PHE A 147 -5.60 -8.56 2.02
CA PHE A 147 -5.57 -7.10 2.17
C PHE A 147 -4.89 -6.51 0.93
N GLY A 148 -5.60 -5.67 0.20
CA GLY A 148 -5.03 -4.98 -0.97
C GLY A 148 -5.95 -4.94 -2.19
N SER A 149 -5.44 -4.44 -3.30
CA SER A 149 -6.16 -4.24 -4.55
C SER A 149 -6.50 -5.56 -5.24
N GLY A 150 -7.79 -5.88 -5.27
CA GLY A 150 -8.33 -6.99 -6.05
C GLY A 150 -8.17 -8.37 -5.42
N GLY A 151 -9.00 -9.32 -5.84
CA GLY A 151 -8.84 -10.71 -5.51
C GLY A 151 -7.57 -11.26 -6.17
N ALA A 152 -6.73 -11.95 -5.40
CA ALA A 152 -5.58 -12.62 -5.96
C ALA A 152 -6.05 -13.73 -6.91
N THR A 153 -5.65 -13.64 -8.16
CA THR A 153 -5.93 -14.63 -9.20
C THR A 153 -4.70 -15.50 -9.42
N ALA A 154 -4.84 -16.65 -10.06
CA ALA A 154 -3.70 -17.49 -10.42
C ALA A 154 -2.65 -16.77 -11.30
N GLN A 155 -3.00 -15.62 -11.87
CA GLN A 155 -2.13 -14.78 -12.70
C GLN A 155 -1.45 -13.66 -11.93
N SER A 156 -1.72 -13.52 -10.64
CA SER A 156 -1.06 -12.54 -9.78
C SER A 156 -0.06 -13.22 -8.83
N ALA A 157 1.09 -12.60 -8.66
CA ALA A 157 2.10 -13.04 -7.71
C ALA A 157 2.59 -11.88 -6.84
N THR A 158 2.91 -12.17 -5.60
CA THR A 158 3.55 -11.23 -4.69
C THR A 158 4.89 -11.79 -4.25
N ILE A 159 5.94 -11.04 -4.51
CA ILE A 159 7.31 -11.38 -4.16
C ILE A 159 7.77 -10.46 -3.03
N THR A 160 8.13 -11.02 -1.90
CA THR A 160 8.73 -10.29 -0.77
C THR A 160 10.23 -10.54 -0.77
N VAL A 161 10.99 -9.48 -0.88
CA VAL A 161 12.46 -9.52 -0.95
C VAL A 161 13.03 -8.96 0.34
N TYR A 162 13.90 -9.71 0.98
CA TYR A 162 14.64 -9.30 2.15
C TYR A 162 16.08 -8.99 1.76
N LEU A 163 16.49 -7.76 2.01
CA LEU A 163 17.86 -7.29 1.80
C LEU A 163 18.70 -7.43 3.07
N VAL A 164 20.00 -7.43 2.92
CA VAL A 164 20.92 -7.25 4.04
C VAL A 164 20.76 -5.86 4.64
N ASP A 165 21.24 -5.68 5.89
CA ASP A 165 21.16 -4.39 6.58
C ASP A 165 21.73 -3.24 5.73
N ARG A 166 21.17 -2.04 5.89
CA ARG A 166 21.58 -0.84 5.14
C ARG A 166 23.07 -0.55 5.28
N THR A 167 23.66 -0.89 6.41
CA THR A 167 25.09 -0.69 6.69
C THR A 167 26.00 -1.71 5.98
N GLN A 168 25.45 -2.80 5.49
CA GLN A 168 26.17 -3.91 4.82
C GLN A 168 26.03 -3.88 3.29
N ARG A 169 25.38 -2.85 2.72
CA ARG A 169 25.20 -2.70 1.27
C ARG A 169 25.52 -1.29 0.81
N GLU A 170 26.04 -1.16 -0.40
CA GLU A 170 26.39 0.12 -1.00
C GLU A 170 25.13 0.85 -1.52
N ALA A 171 24.27 0.12 -2.23
CA ALA A 171 23.06 0.67 -2.82
C ALA A 171 21.94 0.78 -1.77
N ASP A 172 21.16 1.88 -1.81
CA ASP A 172 19.93 2.02 -1.06
C ASP A 172 18.81 1.18 -1.69
N ILE A 173 17.70 1.02 -0.96
CA ILE A 173 16.56 0.22 -1.41
C ILE A 173 15.93 0.79 -2.68
N TRP A 174 15.91 2.12 -2.84
CA TRP A 174 15.30 2.77 -4.01
C TRP A 174 16.09 2.50 -5.29
N THR A 175 17.42 2.59 -5.22
CA THR A 175 18.32 2.24 -6.33
C THR A 175 18.15 0.77 -6.75
N ILE A 176 18.01 -0.12 -5.77
CA ILE A 176 17.78 -1.55 -6.04
C ILE A 176 16.41 -1.75 -6.69
N MET A 177 15.35 -1.13 -6.16
CA MET A 177 14.00 -1.21 -6.71
C MET A 177 13.93 -0.67 -8.15
N ASP A 178 14.68 0.40 -8.48
CA ASP A 178 14.71 0.93 -9.84
C ASP A 178 15.38 -0.02 -10.83
N ARG A 179 16.41 -0.73 -10.39
CA ARG A 179 17.03 -1.80 -11.20
C ARG A 179 16.00 -2.90 -11.48
N TRP A 180 15.24 -3.33 -10.48
CA TRP A 180 14.19 -4.33 -10.67
C TRP A 180 13.10 -3.83 -11.62
N ARG A 181 12.63 -2.57 -11.47
CA ARG A 181 11.66 -1.97 -12.41
C ARG A 181 12.17 -2.05 -13.85
N ALA A 182 13.41 -1.64 -14.08
CA ALA A 182 14.00 -1.66 -15.40
C ALA A 182 14.14 -3.09 -15.97
N THR A 183 14.33 -4.10 -15.14
CA THR A 183 14.34 -5.50 -15.55
C THR A 183 12.93 -6.00 -15.85
N LEU A 184 11.98 -5.75 -14.95
CA LEU A 184 10.60 -6.19 -15.09
C LEU A 184 9.93 -5.63 -16.35
N ASP A 185 10.21 -4.38 -16.71
CA ASP A 185 9.72 -3.76 -17.95
C ASP A 185 10.16 -4.48 -19.23
N ARG A 186 11.30 -5.16 -19.17
CA ARG A 186 11.89 -5.86 -20.34
C ARG A 186 11.50 -7.33 -20.41
N LEU A 187 11.03 -7.90 -19.30
CA LEU A 187 10.73 -9.32 -19.24
C LEU A 187 9.39 -9.62 -19.94
N PRO A 188 9.38 -10.52 -20.94
CA PRO A 188 8.14 -10.89 -21.60
C PRO A 188 7.27 -11.74 -20.69
N GLY A 189 5.96 -11.50 -20.74
CA GLY A 189 4.98 -12.24 -19.95
C GLY A 189 4.57 -11.54 -18.67
N ILE A 190 5.02 -10.32 -18.44
CA ILE A 190 4.55 -9.43 -17.39
C ILE A 190 3.54 -8.47 -18.00
N LYS A 191 2.34 -8.39 -17.44
CA LYS A 191 1.28 -7.46 -17.84
C LYS A 191 1.38 -6.14 -17.09
N GLY A 192 1.79 -6.21 -15.82
CA GLY A 192 1.99 -5.07 -14.96
C GLY A 192 2.66 -5.49 -13.65
N PHE A 193 3.29 -4.53 -13.02
CA PHE A 193 3.95 -4.74 -11.74
C PHE A 193 3.88 -3.48 -10.88
N THR A 194 4.14 -3.65 -9.60
CA THR A 194 4.39 -2.56 -8.65
C THR A 194 5.54 -2.96 -7.75
N VAL A 195 6.51 -2.09 -7.57
CA VAL A 195 7.65 -2.30 -6.68
C VAL A 195 7.61 -1.25 -5.58
N SER A 196 7.48 -1.68 -4.33
CA SER A 196 7.38 -0.80 -3.18
C SER A 196 8.24 -1.30 -2.02
N GLU A 197 8.73 -0.39 -1.18
CA GLU A 197 9.31 -0.78 0.09
C GLU A 197 8.23 -1.21 1.08
N PHE A 198 8.56 -2.20 1.91
CA PHE A 198 7.72 -2.64 3.01
C PHE A 198 8.14 -1.88 4.28
N GLY A 199 7.33 -0.94 4.72
CA GLY A 199 7.65 -0.20 5.95
C GLY A 199 7.04 1.18 6.04
N ALA A 200 6.75 1.82 4.93
CA ALA A 200 6.07 3.13 4.94
C ALA A 200 4.61 3.04 5.43
N THR A 201 3.98 1.87 5.27
CA THR A 201 2.58 1.67 5.69
C THR A 201 2.31 0.28 6.27
N PRO A 202 2.98 -0.17 7.34
CA PRO A 202 2.78 -1.51 7.90
C PRO A 202 1.38 -1.73 8.50
N ILE A 203 0.59 -0.69 8.68
CA ILE A 203 -0.72 -0.70 9.35
C ILE A 203 -1.81 -0.09 8.45
N SER A 204 -1.46 0.40 7.26
CA SER A 204 -2.42 1.00 6.35
C SER A 204 -3.32 -0.07 5.73
N THR A 205 -4.61 0.11 5.86
CA THR A 205 -5.62 -0.65 5.12
C THR A 205 -5.74 -0.18 3.66
N THR A 206 -4.94 0.80 3.27
CA THR A 206 -4.95 1.37 1.92
C THR A 206 -4.24 0.46 0.93
N LYS A 207 -4.78 0.37 -0.27
CA LYS A 207 -4.27 -0.49 -1.35
C LYS A 207 -2.93 0.02 -1.91
N ALA A 208 -2.76 1.34 -1.94
CA ALA A 208 -1.56 2.01 -2.42
C ALA A 208 -1.46 3.44 -1.85
N PRO A 209 -0.28 4.09 -1.90
CA PRO A 209 -0.13 5.50 -1.53
C PRO A 209 -1.10 6.42 -2.28
N LEU A 210 -1.23 6.27 -3.59
CA LEU A 210 -2.26 6.88 -4.40
C LEU A 210 -3.23 5.79 -4.88
N ASP A 211 -4.50 5.92 -4.54
CA ASP A 211 -5.57 5.01 -4.94
C ASP A 211 -6.74 5.84 -5.47
N ILE A 212 -7.02 5.72 -6.75
CA ILE A 212 -8.12 6.42 -7.41
C ILE A 212 -9.23 5.41 -7.63
N ILE A 213 -10.33 5.59 -6.91
CA ILE A 213 -11.45 4.67 -6.86
C ILE A 213 -12.53 5.19 -7.81
N ILE A 214 -12.80 4.43 -8.86
CA ILE A 214 -13.88 4.71 -9.80
C ILE A 214 -15.02 3.74 -9.48
N SER A 215 -16.18 4.26 -9.10
CA SER A 215 -17.33 3.42 -8.72
C SER A 215 -18.55 3.64 -9.58
N GLY A 216 -19.34 2.58 -9.80
CA GLY A 216 -20.55 2.65 -10.59
C GLY A 216 -21.18 1.28 -10.87
N PRO A 217 -22.38 1.25 -11.50
CA PRO A 217 -23.14 0.03 -11.66
C PRO A 217 -22.68 -0.87 -12.82
N ASP A 218 -22.09 -0.32 -13.91
CA ASP A 218 -21.75 -1.07 -15.11
C ASP A 218 -20.23 -1.17 -15.32
N ALA A 219 -19.74 -2.39 -15.46
CA ALA A 219 -18.32 -2.68 -15.62
C ALA A 219 -17.72 -2.18 -16.95
N ALA A 220 -18.51 -2.08 -18.01
CA ALA A 220 -18.00 -1.60 -19.29
C ALA A 220 -17.76 -0.09 -19.23
N VAL A 221 -18.65 0.65 -18.57
CA VAL A 221 -18.49 2.07 -18.32
C VAL A 221 -17.33 2.33 -17.36
N LEU A 222 -17.16 1.50 -16.31
CA LEU A 222 -16.01 1.60 -15.40
C LEU A 222 -14.68 1.37 -16.15
N ASP A 223 -14.62 0.40 -17.06
CA ASP A 223 -13.41 0.15 -17.88
C ASP A 223 -13.08 1.34 -18.78
N ASP A 224 -14.11 1.97 -19.41
CA ASP A 224 -13.93 3.16 -20.25
C ASP A 224 -13.49 4.38 -19.41
N LEU A 225 -14.14 4.63 -18.28
CA LEU A 225 -13.73 5.68 -17.34
C LEU A 225 -12.31 5.46 -16.84
N GLY A 226 -11.96 4.21 -16.49
CA GLY A 226 -10.61 3.86 -16.07
C GLY A 226 -9.54 4.09 -17.14
N LYS A 227 -9.87 3.87 -18.42
CA LYS A 227 -8.96 4.20 -19.54
C LYS A 227 -8.76 5.69 -19.68
N ARG A 228 -9.86 6.46 -19.67
CA ARG A 228 -9.81 7.94 -19.77
C ARG A 228 -9.05 8.55 -18.59
N ALA A 229 -9.35 8.11 -17.36
CA ALA A 229 -8.66 8.55 -16.17
C ALA A 229 -7.16 8.22 -16.23
N LEU A 230 -6.79 6.99 -16.61
CA LEU A 230 -5.39 6.60 -16.75
C LEU A 230 -4.65 7.47 -17.79
N THR A 231 -5.30 7.80 -18.92
CA THR A 231 -4.72 8.66 -19.95
C THR A 231 -4.43 10.08 -19.43
N GLU A 232 -5.34 10.66 -18.67
CA GLU A 232 -5.14 11.99 -18.06
C GLU A 232 -4.05 11.99 -16.98
N LEU A 233 -3.86 10.86 -16.31
CA LEU A 233 -2.87 10.71 -15.26
C LEU A 233 -1.48 10.34 -15.77
N GLN A 234 -1.35 9.90 -17.03
CA GLN A 234 -0.04 9.56 -17.62
C GLN A 234 0.92 10.75 -17.60
N GLY A 235 2.20 10.45 -17.32
CA GLY A 235 3.24 11.47 -17.23
C GLY A 235 3.12 12.41 -16.03
N MET A 236 2.35 12.03 -15.01
CA MET A 236 2.28 12.77 -13.75
C MET A 236 3.62 12.72 -13.02
N PRO A 237 4.22 13.87 -12.64
CA PRO A 237 5.48 13.88 -11.92
C PRO A 237 5.34 13.21 -10.54
N GLY A 238 6.37 12.51 -10.13
CA GLY A 238 6.41 11.85 -8.82
C GLY A 238 5.55 10.60 -8.68
N VAL A 239 5.08 10.02 -9.79
CA VAL A 239 4.24 8.82 -9.79
C VAL A 239 4.94 7.69 -10.55
N LEU A 240 4.97 6.52 -9.93
CA LEU A 240 5.51 5.28 -10.49
C LEU A 240 4.48 4.16 -10.46
N ASP A 241 4.69 3.15 -11.32
CA ASP A 241 3.97 1.87 -11.31
C ASP A 241 2.43 2.04 -11.35
N MET A 242 1.94 3.01 -12.13
CA MET A 242 0.51 3.28 -12.24
C MET A 242 -0.21 2.17 -13.00
N ARG A 243 -1.25 1.57 -12.38
CA ARG A 243 -2.00 0.48 -12.98
C ARG A 243 -3.46 0.47 -12.54
N ARG A 244 -4.32 -0.17 -13.35
CA ARG A 244 -5.71 -0.45 -13.00
C ARG A 244 -5.84 -1.79 -12.27
N SER A 245 -6.76 -1.90 -11.30
CA SER A 245 -7.00 -3.11 -10.52
C SER A 245 -7.50 -4.29 -11.35
N TRP A 246 -8.21 -4.02 -12.45
CA TRP A 246 -8.61 -5.03 -13.41
C TRP A 246 -8.76 -4.46 -14.83
N LEU A 247 -8.71 -5.35 -15.80
CA LEU A 247 -8.96 -5.12 -17.22
C LEU A 247 -9.96 -6.15 -17.70
N ARG A 248 -10.68 -5.85 -18.78
CA ARG A 248 -11.56 -6.82 -19.47
C ARG A 248 -10.77 -7.65 -20.48
N ASP A 249 -9.76 -8.37 -20.03
CA ASP A 249 -8.79 -9.10 -20.85
C ASP A 249 -8.72 -10.60 -20.54
N LYS A 250 -9.61 -11.11 -19.68
CA LYS A 250 -9.74 -12.54 -19.41
C LYS A 250 -10.62 -13.21 -20.45
N PRO A 251 -10.08 -14.12 -21.27
CA PRO A 251 -10.89 -14.91 -22.18
C PRO A 251 -11.67 -15.95 -21.38
N GLU A 252 -12.97 -15.97 -21.53
CA GLU A 252 -13.87 -16.93 -20.92
C GLU A 252 -14.62 -17.72 -21.99
N ARG A 253 -14.71 -19.05 -21.82
CA ARG A 253 -15.54 -19.90 -22.66
C ARG A 253 -16.98 -19.86 -22.15
N ALA A 254 -17.85 -19.16 -22.83
CA ALA A 254 -19.27 -19.13 -22.51
C ALA A 254 -19.97 -20.31 -23.22
N VAL A 255 -20.63 -21.14 -22.43
CA VAL A 255 -21.40 -22.28 -22.92
C VAL A 255 -22.87 -21.96 -22.76
N THR A 256 -23.56 -21.79 -23.89
CA THR A 256 -24.99 -21.52 -23.93
C THR A 256 -25.73 -22.77 -24.37
N VAL A 257 -26.46 -23.40 -23.45
CA VAL A 257 -27.20 -24.66 -23.75
C VAL A 257 -28.43 -24.37 -24.59
N ASN A 258 -28.54 -25.04 -25.73
CA ASN A 258 -29.76 -25.09 -26.52
C ASN A 258 -30.72 -26.07 -25.84
N ARG A 259 -31.73 -25.54 -25.15
CA ARG A 259 -32.66 -26.35 -24.36
C ARG A 259 -33.44 -27.38 -25.18
N GLU A 260 -33.83 -27.03 -26.40
CA GLU A 260 -34.59 -27.91 -27.27
C GLU A 260 -33.75 -29.09 -27.74
N SER A 261 -32.50 -28.84 -28.16
CA SER A 261 -31.58 -29.89 -28.57
C SER A 261 -31.19 -30.81 -27.39
N ALA A 262 -30.99 -30.24 -26.20
CA ALA A 262 -30.67 -30.99 -24.98
C ALA A 262 -31.86 -31.88 -24.58
N GLN A 263 -33.10 -31.36 -24.58
CA GLN A 263 -34.28 -32.13 -24.21
C GLN A 263 -34.54 -33.31 -25.19
N ARG A 264 -34.28 -33.15 -26.47
CA ARG A 264 -34.41 -34.25 -27.44
C ARG A 264 -33.49 -35.43 -27.14
N LEU A 265 -32.35 -35.18 -26.43
CA LEU A 265 -31.39 -36.18 -26.02
C LEU A 265 -31.53 -36.55 -24.51
N GLY A 266 -32.65 -36.17 -23.91
CA GLY A 266 -32.94 -36.46 -22.49
C GLY A 266 -32.06 -35.72 -21.49
N LEU A 267 -31.40 -34.62 -21.91
CA LEU A 267 -30.54 -33.82 -21.07
C LEU A 267 -31.24 -32.52 -20.60
N SER A 268 -31.09 -32.18 -19.36
CA SER A 268 -31.40 -30.84 -18.87
C SER A 268 -30.18 -29.91 -18.97
N ALA A 269 -30.40 -28.59 -18.88
CA ALA A 269 -29.28 -27.65 -18.76
C ALA A 269 -28.40 -27.89 -17.49
N ALA A 270 -29.02 -28.38 -16.42
CA ALA A 270 -28.30 -28.74 -15.18
C ALA A 270 -27.41 -29.98 -15.36
N ASP A 271 -27.89 -31.00 -16.11
CA ASP A 271 -27.12 -32.20 -16.42
C ASP A 271 -25.92 -31.86 -17.32
N THR A 272 -26.16 -31.02 -18.35
CA THR A 272 -25.10 -30.50 -19.21
C THR A 272 -24.04 -29.73 -18.41
N GLY A 273 -24.48 -28.86 -17.50
CA GLY A 273 -23.59 -28.10 -16.63
C GLY A 273 -22.76 -28.98 -15.67
N ARG A 274 -23.39 -30.00 -15.05
CA ARG A 274 -22.69 -30.94 -14.17
C ARG A 274 -21.67 -31.79 -14.94
N ALA A 275 -22.03 -32.29 -16.09
CA ALA A 275 -21.12 -33.07 -16.92
C ALA A 275 -19.92 -32.23 -17.42
N LEU A 276 -20.17 -30.97 -17.78
CA LEU A 276 -19.10 -30.04 -18.14
C LEU A 276 -18.18 -29.73 -16.96
N ALA A 277 -18.73 -29.44 -15.77
CA ALA A 277 -17.95 -29.22 -14.55
C ALA A 277 -17.08 -30.45 -14.21
N ALA A 278 -17.65 -31.65 -14.30
CA ALA A 278 -16.92 -32.90 -14.10
C ALA A 278 -15.76 -33.06 -15.09
N ALA A 279 -15.95 -32.65 -16.35
CA ALA A 279 -14.92 -32.76 -17.37
C ALA A 279 -13.79 -31.72 -17.22
N VAL A 280 -14.11 -30.49 -16.77
CA VAL A 280 -13.15 -29.37 -16.68
C VAL A 280 -12.51 -29.33 -15.29
N ASP A 281 -13.30 -29.36 -14.23
CA ASP A 281 -12.83 -29.24 -12.85
C ASP A 281 -12.56 -30.60 -12.20
N GLY A 282 -13.11 -31.67 -12.74
CA GLY A 282 -13.12 -32.98 -12.10
C GLY A 282 -14.16 -33.11 -10.97
N LEU A 283 -14.30 -34.32 -10.47
CA LEU A 283 -15.22 -34.66 -9.36
C LEU A 283 -14.44 -35.05 -8.11
N PRO A 284 -14.86 -34.59 -6.92
CA PRO A 284 -14.31 -35.09 -5.68
C PRO A 284 -14.71 -36.57 -5.53
N ALA A 285 -13.72 -37.44 -5.32
CA ALA A 285 -13.92 -38.90 -5.22
C ALA A 285 -13.78 -39.41 -3.78
N GLY A 286 -13.32 -38.59 -2.83
CA GLY A 286 -13.13 -38.88 -1.45
C GLY A 286 -11.86 -38.26 -0.90
N ASP A 287 -11.47 -38.65 0.32
CA ASP A 287 -10.28 -38.17 0.99
C ASP A 287 -9.34 -39.31 1.32
N LEU A 288 -8.06 -39.16 1.05
CA LEU A 288 -7.02 -40.04 1.53
C LEU A 288 -6.64 -39.61 2.96
N ARG A 289 -6.92 -40.51 3.91
CA ARG A 289 -6.59 -40.30 5.32
C ARG A 289 -5.30 -41.02 5.66
N LEU A 290 -4.31 -40.25 6.05
CA LEU A 290 -3.03 -40.77 6.54
C LEU A 290 -2.86 -40.36 8.01
N GLU A 291 -2.45 -41.31 8.85
CA GLU A 291 -2.25 -41.04 10.28
C GLU A 291 -1.17 -39.96 10.48
N GLY A 292 -1.50 -38.92 11.20
CA GLY A 292 -0.60 -37.76 11.45
C GLY A 292 -0.55 -36.70 10.36
N PHE A 293 -1.36 -36.80 9.31
CA PHE A 293 -1.46 -35.82 8.23
C PHE A 293 -2.89 -35.27 8.11
N LEU A 294 -3.02 -34.09 7.46
CA LEU A 294 -4.33 -33.57 7.05
C LEU A 294 -4.91 -34.48 5.96
N ASP A 295 -6.23 -34.59 5.93
CA ASP A 295 -6.93 -35.32 4.88
C ASP A 295 -6.58 -34.75 3.50
N ILE A 296 -6.18 -35.60 2.56
CA ILE A 296 -5.80 -35.23 1.21
C ILE A 296 -6.98 -35.50 0.28
N PRO A 297 -7.63 -34.46 -0.33
CA PRO A 297 -8.77 -34.71 -1.21
C PRO A 297 -8.33 -35.39 -2.50
N ILE A 298 -9.07 -36.44 -2.87
CA ILE A 298 -8.90 -37.19 -4.12
C ILE A 298 -9.87 -36.58 -5.14
N ARG A 299 -9.35 -36.09 -6.26
CA ARG A 299 -10.12 -35.56 -7.38
C ARG A 299 -9.89 -36.42 -8.61
N VAL A 300 -10.98 -36.81 -9.28
CA VAL A 300 -10.95 -37.53 -10.56
C VAL A 300 -11.30 -36.54 -11.67
N ALA A 301 -10.40 -36.31 -12.61
CA ALA A 301 -10.55 -35.39 -13.73
C ALA A 301 -10.10 -36.06 -15.03
N TYR A 302 -10.56 -35.53 -16.16
CA TYR A 302 -9.99 -35.88 -17.45
C TYR A 302 -8.55 -35.41 -17.54
N ALA A 303 -7.71 -36.15 -18.25
CA ALA A 303 -6.36 -35.70 -18.52
C ALA A 303 -6.38 -34.41 -19.34
N ASP A 304 -5.57 -33.41 -18.98
CA ASP A 304 -5.51 -32.09 -19.64
C ASP A 304 -5.38 -32.21 -21.16
N ALA A 305 -4.53 -33.13 -21.62
CA ALA A 305 -4.34 -33.42 -23.05
C ALA A 305 -5.61 -33.96 -23.74
N ALA A 306 -6.57 -34.52 -23.02
CA ALA A 306 -7.83 -35.00 -23.60
C ALA A 306 -8.79 -33.87 -23.81
N VAL A 307 -8.88 -32.92 -22.89
CA VAL A 307 -9.73 -31.72 -23.01
C VAL A 307 -9.23 -30.82 -24.13
N ASP A 308 -7.91 -30.64 -24.28
CA ASP A 308 -7.30 -29.82 -25.31
C ASP A 308 -7.39 -30.44 -26.73
N ARG A 309 -7.23 -31.76 -26.84
CA ARG A 309 -7.21 -32.47 -28.15
C ARG A 309 -8.58 -32.64 -28.78
N VAL A 310 -9.65 -32.70 -28.00
CA VAL A 310 -11.02 -32.97 -28.49
C VAL A 310 -11.75 -31.71 -28.97
N GLY A 311 -11.03 -30.74 -29.55
CA GLY A 311 -11.62 -29.50 -30.04
C GLY A 311 -11.99 -28.51 -28.92
N GLY A 312 -11.26 -28.56 -27.81
CA GLY A 312 -11.52 -27.74 -26.65
C GLY A 312 -12.80 -28.13 -25.91
N THR A 313 -13.38 -27.21 -25.18
CA THR A 313 -14.60 -27.40 -24.35
C THR A 313 -15.79 -27.99 -25.17
N GLY A 314 -15.91 -27.66 -26.46
CA GLY A 314 -16.99 -28.15 -27.32
C GLY A 314 -16.90 -29.65 -27.67
N GLY A 315 -15.74 -30.27 -27.48
CA GLY A 315 -15.48 -31.68 -27.69
C GLY A 315 -15.73 -32.57 -26.46
N VAL A 316 -16.10 -32.02 -25.35
CA VAL A 316 -16.46 -32.79 -24.12
C VAL A 316 -17.69 -33.62 -24.42
N TYR A 317 -17.66 -34.91 -24.08
CA TYR A 317 -18.77 -35.82 -24.28
C TYR A 317 -19.70 -35.85 -23.07
N LEU A 318 -20.99 -35.73 -23.34
CA LEU A 318 -22.08 -35.79 -22.36
C LEU A 318 -22.69 -37.19 -22.39
N PRO A 319 -22.88 -37.87 -21.26
CA PRO A 319 -23.56 -39.15 -21.21
C PRO A 319 -25.05 -38.97 -21.47
N THR A 320 -25.58 -39.74 -22.40
CA THR A 320 -27.04 -39.83 -22.70
C THR A 320 -27.48 -41.29 -22.70
N ALA A 321 -28.79 -41.53 -22.67
CA ALA A 321 -29.35 -42.90 -22.70
C ALA A 321 -29.00 -43.61 -24.02
N GLU A 322 -28.79 -42.87 -25.12
CA GLU A 322 -28.48 -43.41 -26.43
C GLU A 322 -26.97 -43.46 -26.72
N GLY A 323 -26.13 -43.09 -25.76
CA GLY A 323 -24.67 -43.04 -25.86
C GLY A 323 -24.08 -41.65 -25.67
N PRO A 324 -22.74 -41.50 -25.66
CA PRO A 324 -22.09 -40.22 -25.44
C PRO A 324 -22.23 -39.28 -26.63
N VAL A 325 -22.65 -38.03 -26.35
CA VAL A 325 -22.88 -36.97 -27.37
C VAL A 325 -21.92 -35.80 -27.08
N PRO A 326 -21.26 -35.20 -28.09
CA PRO A 326 -20.39 -34.07 -27.89
C PRO A 326 -21.19 -32.83 -27.45
N LEU A 327 -20.64 -32.01 -26.55
CA LEU A 327 -21.26 -30.81 -26.02
C LEU A 327 -21.77 -29.84 -27.11
N ARG A 328 -21.04 -29.73 -28.22
CA ARG A 328 -21.44 -28.90 -29.38
C ARG A 328 -22.76 -29.31 -30.04
N ALA A 329 -23.28 -30.50 -29.78
CA ALA A 329 -24.58 -30.93 -30.29
C ALA A 329 -25.77 -30.32 -29.53
N VAL A 330 -25.52 -29.88 -28.28
CA VAL A 330 -26.55 -29.36 -27.36
C VAL A 330 -26.22 -27.94 -26.83
N ALA A 331 -25.06 -27.39 -27.17
CA ALA A 331 -24.65 -26.07 -26.69
C ALA A 331 -23.74 -25.34 -27.68
N ASP A 332 -23.88 -24.04 -27.73
CA ASP A 332 -22.94 -23.14 -28.39
C ASP A 332 -21.81 -22.76 -27.43
N VAL A 333 -20.59 -22.88 -27.94
CA VAL A 333 -19.36 -22.49 -27.18
C VAL A 333 -18.75 -21.26 -27.85
N SER A 334 -18.82 -20.14 -27.18
CA SER A 334 -18.23 -18.86 -27.63
C SER A 334 -17.15 -18.38 -26.70
N THR A 335 -16.30 -17.49 -27.20
CA THR A 335 -15.31 -16.80 -26.33
C THR A 335 -15.80 -15.39 -26.06
N ARG A 336 -15.88 -15.02 -24.81
CA ARG A 336 -16.16 -13.64 -24.39
C ARG A 336 -15.02 -13.11 -23.53
N TRP A 337 -14.81 -11.80 -23.59
CA TRP A 337 -13.83 -11.13 -22.76
C TRP A 337 -14.51 -10.61 -21.50
N THR A 338 -13.95 -10.96 -20.34
CA THR A 338 -14.47 -10.57 -19.04
C THR A 338 -13.33 -10.04 -18.14
N MET A 339 -13.67 -9.53 -17.00
CA MET A 339 -12.71 -9.13 -15.98
C MET A 339 -12.31 -10.35 -15.11
N PRO A 340 -11.05 -10.43 -14.66
CA PRO A 340 -10.57 -11.55 -13.84
C PRO A 340 -11.19 -11.56 -12.43
N ALA A 341 -11.55 -10.39 -11.90
CA ALA A 341 -12.16 -10.21 -10.59
C ALA A 341 -13.15 -9.05 -10.61
N ILE A 342 -14.16 -9.09 -9.74
CA ILE A 342 -15.11 -8.01 -9.52
C ILE A 342 -14.83 -7.46 -8.11
N THR A 343 -14.36 -6.22 -8.07
CA THR A 343 -14.12 -5.50 -6.80
C THR A 343 -15.34 -4.67 -6.41
N ARG A 344 -15.60 -4.60 -5.12
CA ARG A 344 -16.67 -3.76 -4.56
C ARG A 344 -16.18 -3.06 -3.31
N GLU A 345 -16.56 -1.80 -3.19
CA GLU A 345 -16.35 -0.98 -2.01
C GLU A 345 -17.66 -0.28 -1.68
N ASP A 346 -18.08 -0.32 -0.44
CA ASP A 346 -19.39 0.18 0.00
C ASP A 346 -20.58 -0.33 -0.85
N LEU A 347 -20.54 -1.63 -1.19
CA LEU A 347 -21.51 -2.33 -2.01
C LEU A 347 -21.58 -1.89 -3.49
N LYS A 348 -20.82 -0.88 -3.91
CA LYS A 348 -20.70 -0.45 -5.30
C LYS A 348 -19.57 -1.20 -5.99
N GLN A 349 -19.74 -1.51 -7.24
CA GLN A 349 -18.66 -2.05 -8.06
C GLN A 349 -17.59 -0.97 -8.30
N THR A 350 -16.32 -1.34 -8.16
CA THR A 350 -15.19 -0.41 -8.29
C THR A 350 -14.18 -0.87 -9.33
N LEU A 351 -13.48 0.11 -9.88
CA LEU A 351 -12.21 -0.04 -10.58
C LEU A 351 -11.23 0.93 -9.93
N ASP A 352 -10.12 0.43 -9.46
CA ASP A 352 -9.11 1.25 -8.80
C ASP A 352 -7.93 1.50 -9.74
N ILE A 353 -7.37 2.71 -9.71
CA ILE A 353 -6.08 3.02 -10.32
C ILE A 353 -5.11 3.27 -9.18
N THR A 354 -4.16 2.38 -9.01
CA THR A 354 -3.16 2.44 -7.95
C THR A 354 -1.83 2.89 -8.48
N ALA A 355 -1.09 3.65 -7.67
CA ALA A 355 0.25 4.09 -8.00
C ALA A 355 1.12 4.33 -6.75
N VAL A 356 2.43 4.29 -6.93
CA VAL A 356 3.42 4.60 -5.90
C VAL A 356 3.94 6.02 -6.13
N ASN A 357 4.12 6.78 -5.05
CA ASN A 357 4.73 8.11 -5.13
C ASN A 357 6.24 8.04 -4.89
N ARG A 358 6.99 8.94 -5.55
CA ARG A 358 8.42 9.14 -5.37
C ARG A 358 8.78 10.61 -5.58
N ASP A 359 9.72 11.12 -4.76
CA ASP A 359 10.24 12.49 -4.82
C ASP A 359 9.18 13.61 -4.63
N HIS A 360 7.92 13.23 -4.49
CA HIS A 360 6.80 14.12 -4.21
C HIS A 360 5.96 13.53 -3.08
N THR A 361 5.38 14.40 -2.26
CA THR A 361 4.53 13.93 -1.16
C THR A 361 3.23 13.33 -1.70
N VAL A 362 2.65 12.40 -0.96
CA VAL A 362 1.35 11.82 -1.33
C VAL A 362 0.27 12.91 -1.46
N ALA A 363 0.35 13.97 -0.65
CA ALA A 363 -0.58 15.10 -0.71
C ALA A 363 -0.46 15.87 -2.03
N ASP A 364 0.76 16.15 -2.51
CA ASP A 364 1.00 16.85 -3.76
C ASP A 364 0.55 16.03 -4.96
N VAL A 365 0.92 14.74 -4.96
CA VAL A 365 0.50 13.79 -6.01
C VAL A 365 -1.02 13.68 -6.06
N ALA A 366 -1.70 13.57 -4.92
CA ALA A 366 -3.15 13.50 -4.86
C ALA A 366 -3.82 14.81 -5.33
N ALA A 367 -3.24 15.95 -5.02
CA ALA A 367 -3.75 17.27 -5.48
C ALA A 367 -3.63 17.39 -7.01
N GLU A 368 -2.50 17.01 -7.58
CA GLU A 368 -2.31 17.01 -9.04
C GLU A 368 -3.23 15.98 -9.73
N ALA A 369 -3.41 14.79 -9.12
CA ALA A 369 -4.35 13.79 -9.64
C ALA A 369 -5.79 14.35 -9.71
N ARG A 370 -6.28 14.98 -8.65
CA ARG A 370 -7.61 15.61 -8.63
C ARG A 370 -7.75 16.63 -9.76
N LYS A 371 -6.78 17.54 -9.89
CA LYS A 371 -6.80 18.57 -10.94
C LYS A 371 -6.86 17.99 -12.35
N ARG A 372 -6.21 16.86 -12.61
CA ARG A 372 -6.24 16.20 -13.91
C ARG A 372 -7.55 15.46 -14.13
N LEU A 373 -8.04 14.78 -13.09
CA LEU A 373 -9.30 14.03 -13.13
C LEU A 373 -10.54 14.92 -13.27
N ASP A 374 -10.49 16.19 -12.85
CA ASP A 374 -11.55 17.19 -13.10
C ASP A 374 -11.87 17.38 -14.58
N LYS A 375 -10.97 16.96 -15.49
CA LYS A 375 -11.17 17.01 -16.94
C LYS A 375 -11.92 15.80 -17.47
N VAL A 376 -12.05 14.74 -16.68
CA VAL A 376 -12.74 13.50 -17.09
C VAL A 376 -14.24 13.70 -16.91
N ASP A 377 -14.98 13.63 -18.00
CA ASP A 377 -16.44 13.63 -17.96
C ASP A 377 -16.97 12.35 -17.32
N VAL A 378 -17.63 12.49 -16.18
CA VAL A 378 -18.15 11.36 -15.38
C VAL A 378 -19.66 11.29 -15.53
N PRO A 379 -20.21 10.19 -16.08
CA PRO A 379 -21.64 10.01 -16.24
C PRO A 379 -22.40 9.99 -14.91
N ALA A 380 -23.69 10.31 -14.93
CA ALA A 380 -24.55 10.23 -13.75
C ALA A 380 -24.56 8.80 -13.17
N GLY A 381 -24.45 8.69 -11.86
CA GLY A 381 -24.38 7.40 -11.15
C GLY A 381 -22.98 6.79 -11.02
N TYR A 382 -21.95 7.47 -11.54
CA TYR A 382 -20.55 7.10 -11.37
C TYR A 382 -19.82 8.15 -10.54
N THR A 383 -18.75 7.75 -9.86
CA THR A 383 -17.88 8.65 -9.09
C THR A 383 -16.41 8.32 -9.33
N ILE A 384 -15.56 9.34 -9.25
CA ILE A 384 -14.11 9.20 -9.21
C ILE A 384 -13.63 9.85 -7.92
N GLU A 385 -13.00 9.09 -7.05
CA GLU A 385 -12.49 9.57 -5.77
C GLU A 385 -10.98 9.33 -5.69
N VAL A 386 -10.25 10.34 -5.21
CA VAL A 386 -8.81 10.23 -4.97
C VAL A 386 -8.60 9.95 -3.49
N GLY A 387 -8.19 8.74 -3.20
CA GLY A 387 -7.95 8.19 -1.88
C GLY A 387 -6.51 7.67 -1.71
N GLY A 388 -6.37 6.62 -0.92
CA GLY A 388 -5.10 6.06 -0.52
C GLY A 388 -4.65 6.63 0.83
N THR A 389 -3.33 6.67 1.08
CA THR A 389 -2.79 7.19 2.35
C THR A 389 -3.10 8.67 2.60
N VAL A 390 -3.54 9.40 1.57
CA VAL A 390 -3.97 10.79 1.71
C VAL A 390 -5.21 10.93 2.60
N ASN A 391 -6.14 9.97 2.56
CA ASN A 391 -7.33 9.99 3.41
C ASN A 391 -6.96 9.80 4.89
N ASP A 392 -6.05 8.86 5.17
CA ASP A 392 -5.52 8.65 6.52
C ASP A 392 -4.75 9.88 7.02
N LEU A 393 -3.99 10.53 6.15
CA LEU A 393 -3.28 11.77 6.46
C LEU A 393 -4.27 12.88 6.86
N GLN A 394 -5.33 13.10 6.09
CA GLN A 394 -6.35 14.12 6.36
C GLN A 394 -7.10 13.83 7.67
N ALA A 395 -7.50 12.59 7.90
CA ALA A 395 -8.16 12.16 9.12
C ALA A 395 -7.26 12.38 10.36
N ASN A 396 -5.98 12.03 10.26
CA ASN A 396 -5.01 12.21 11.35
C ASN A 396 -4.70 13.69 11.60
N GLN A 397 -4.57 14.52 10.56
CA GLN A 397 -4.40 15.96 10.72
C GLN A 397 -5.62 16.60 11.42
N GLY A 398 -6.83 16.17 11.09
CA GLY A 398 -8.05 16.62 11.77
C GLY A 398 -8.04 16.29 13.27
N ARG A 399 -7.69 15.05 13.61
CA ARG A 399 -7.57 14.60 15.01
C ARG A 399 -6.46 15.34 15.76
N MET A 400 -5.31 15.55 15.12
CA MET A 400 -4.19 16.26 15.71
C MET A 400 -4.51 17.73 15.98
N ARG A 401 -5.19 18.43 15.05
CA ARG A 401 -5.67 19.81 15.28
C ARG A 401 -6.67 19.88 16.43
N ALA A 402 -7.61 18.93 16.50
CA ALA A 402 -8.58 18.83 17.58
C ALA A 402 -7.95 18.58 18.95
N ALA A 403 -6.79 17.92 19.03
CA ALA A 403 -6.05 17.70 20.27
C ALA A 403 -5.13 18.87 20.64
N LEU A 404 -4.48 19.49 19.66
CA LEU A 404 -3.53 20.59 19.89
C LEU A 404 -4.21 21.88 20.35
N LEU A 405 -5.37 22.25 19.79
CA LEU A 405 -6.06 23.48 20.14
C LEU A 405 -6.44 23.57 21.62
N PRO A 406 -7.10 22.53 22.25
CA PRO A 406 -7.35 22.52 23.68
C PRO A 406 -6.07 22.51 24.51
N GLY A 407 -5.02 21.78 24.05
CA GLY A 407 -3.70 21.74 24.72
C GLY A 407 -3.06 23.13 24.82
N PHE A 408 -3.04 23.88 23.73
CA PHE A 408 -2.57 25.27 23.73
C PHE A 408 -3.44 26.18 24.61
N GLY A 409 -4.77 26.02 24.58
CA GLY A 409 -5.69 26.74 25.44
C GLY A 409 -5.41 26.50 26.93
N MET A 410 -5.20 25.23 27.33
CA MET A 410 -4.89 24.88 28.71
C MET A 410 -3.51 25.40 29.13
N LEU A 411 -2.50 25.36 28.27
CA LEU A 411 -1.20 25.93 28.52
C LEU A 411 -1.27 27.45 28.73
N ALA A 412 -2.02 28.15 27.89
CA ALA A 412 -2.24 29.59 28.00
C ALA A 412 -2.95 29.95 29.32
N LEU A 413 -3.95 29.19 29.73
CA LEU A 413 -4.66 29.37 31.01
C LEU A 413 -3.74 29.13 32.20
N LEU A 414 -2.91 28.10 32.16
CA LEU A 414 -1.89 27.84 33.20
C LEU A 414 -0.86 28.97 33.31
N LEU A 415 -0.34 29.44 32.19
CA LEU A 415 0.58 30.58 32.14
C LEU A 415 -0.09 31.86 32.67
N PHE A 416 -1.34 32.13 32.30
CA PHE A 416 -2.09 33.27 32.81
C PHE A 416 -2.30 33.16 34.32
N ALA A 417 -2.67 31.98 34.83
CA ALA A 417 -2.82 31.75 36.31
C ALA A 417 -1.51 31.90 37.08
N LEU A 418 -0.37 31.52 36.47
CA LEU A 418 0.96 31.71 37.04
C LEU A 418 1.43 33.18 37.05
N LEU A 419 1.09 33.94 36.00
CA LEU A 419 1.48 35.35 35.85
C LEU A 419 0.52 36.32 36.54
N ALA A 420 -0.67 35.89 36.89
CA ALA A 420 -1.68 36.69 37.61
C ALA A 420 -1.47 36.69 39.13
N ARG A 421 -0.48 35.94 39.66
CA ARG A 421 0.03 35.98 41.02
C ARG A 421 1.24 36.86 41.09
#